data_4259586c82739b269744c1a3181f76eb
#
_entry.id   4259586c82739b269744c1a3181f76eb
#
_cell.length_a   1.000
_cell.length_b   1.000
_cell.length_c   1.000
_cell.angle_alpha   90.00
_cell.angle_beta   90.00
_cell.angle_gamma   90.00
#
_symmetry.space_group_name_H-M   'P 1'
#
loop_
_entity.id
_entity.type
_entity.pdbx_description
1 polymer ?
#
loop_
_entity_poly.entity_id
_entity_poly.type
_entity_poly.pdbx_seq_one_letter_code
_entity_poly.pdbx_strand_id
1 'polypeptide(L)'
;MSVSKLKQYWMERKQEKLLRNMEDQQSEYNKIKKSTNVLFNVILTILSLLSVIPFIFVIIISFTDEEALAMNGYRFIPEKWSLYAYEYIVSAGENILRSYGVTILVTVVGTLIGLLLTGTYAYALSRKTYAFRSFFTKVITVTMLFSGGMIANYLVMTKVLMLKNTIWALILPLCMNSFNVIVLRTFFKTSIPDSVVESAKIDGASEWKLFFRIVIPMAMPGLATIGLFLTLGYWNDWFNALMYLESVWILTEKIFRILWNGNPWRPGTMW
;
A
#
# COMPACT_ATOMS: atom_id res chain seq x y z
N MET A 1 13.77 50.32 35.97
CA MET A 1 13.87 48.90 35.57
C MET A 1 14.69 48.18 36.64
N SER A 2 14.15 47.18 37.31
CA SER A 2 14.82 46.52 38.46
C SER A 2 16.05 45.75 37.97
N VAL A 3 17.13 45.75 38.76
CA VAL A 3 18.40 45.03 38.48
C VAL A 3 18.18 43.55 38.16
N SER A 4 17.13 42.94 38.71
CA SER A 4 16.73 41.57 38.42
C SER A 4 16.27 41.37 36.98
N LYS A 5 15.49 42.28 36.39
CA LYS A 5 15.02 42.22 35.00
C LYS A 5 16.17 42.41 34.00
N LEU A 6 17.17 43.21 34.32
CA LEU A 6 18.37 43.37 33.50
C LEU A 6 19.23 42.09 33.48
N LYS A 7 19.40 41.42 34.62
CA LYS A 7 20.10 40.14 34.71
C LYS A 7 19.40 39.04 33.94
N GLN A 8 18.07 38.97 34.01
CA GLN A 8 17.28 38.01 33.28
C GLN A 8 17.39 38.20 31.76
N TYR A 9 17.29 39.45 31.28
CA TYR A 9 17.48 39.80 29.87
C TYR A 9 18.87 39.43 29.33
N TRP A 10 19.94 39.64 30.12
CA TRP A 10 21.29 39.27 29.72
C TRP A 10 21.51 37.75 29.71
N MET A 11 20.85 37.00 30.59
CA MET A 11 20.91 35.54 30.59
C MET A 11 20.17 34.96 29.40
N GLU A 12 18.99 35.44 29.05
CA GLU A 12 18.22 35.03 27.87
C GLU A 12 19.02 35.28 26.58
N ARG A 13 19.61 36.48 26.43
CA ARG A 13 20.47 36.78 25.26
C ARG A 13 21.71 35.88 25.18
N LYS A 14 22.27 35.50 26.31
CA LYS A 14 23.44 34.63 26.37
C LYS A 14 23.04 33.19 25.98
N GLN A 15 21.86 32.71 26.39
CA GLN A 15 21.32 31.43 26.00
C GLN A 15 20.97 31.37 24.51
N GLU A 16 20.33 32.40 23.96
CA GLU A 16 20.07 32.51 22.53
C GLU A 16 21.35 32.45 21.68
N LYS A 17 22.40 33.16 22.12
CA LYS A 17 23.71 33.11 21.44
C LYS A 17 24.34 31.72 21.50
N LEU A 18 24.23 31.03 22.63
CA LEU A 18 24.75 29.68 22.78
C LEU A 18 23.97 28.69 21.90
N LEU A 19 22.64 28.80 21.85
CA LEU A 19 21.80 27.98 21.00
C LEU A 19 22.12 28.18 19.50
N ARG A 20 22.23 29.43 19.05
CA ARG A 20 22.64 29.73 17.65
C ARG A 20 24.03 29.17 17.33
N ASN A 21 25.00 29.32 18.23
CA ASN A 21 26.34 28.77 18.01
C ASN A 21 26.32 27.23 17.96
N MET A 22 25.47 26.57 18.75
CA MET A 22 25.30 25.10 18.69
C MET A 22 24.61 24.68 17.40
N GLU A 23 23.59 25.40 16.94
CA GLU A 23 22.92 25.16 15.66
C GLU A 23 23.87 25.37 14.48
N ASP A 24 24.69 26.44 14.52
CA ASP A 24 25.70 26.70 13.49
C ASP A 24 26.79 25.63 13.46
N GLN A 25 27.29 25.17 14.60
CA GLN A 25 28.24 24.06 14.68
C GLN A 25 27.61 22.75 14.14
N GLN A 26 26.38 22.44 14.52
CA GLN A 26 25.69 21.23 14.04
C GLN A 26 25.45 21.30 12.53
N SER A 27 25.19 22.49 11.98
CA SER A 27 25.07 22.71 10.54
C SER A 27 26.40 22.55 9.80
N GLU A 28 27.52 22.94 10.42
CA GLU A 28 28.87 22.77 9.83
C GLU A 28 29.31 21.30 9.77
N TYR A 29 29.02 20.50 10.80
CA TYR A 29 29.31 19.06 10.79
C TYR A 29 28.55 18.31 9.72
N ASN A 30 27.36 18.79 9.32
CA ASN A 30 26.52 18.20 8.28
C ASN A 30 26.79 18.74 6.86
N LYS A 31 27.71 19.70 6.70
CA LYS A 31 28.05 20.26 5.38
C LYS A 31 28.94 19.29 4.60
N ILE A 32 28.35 18.58 3.65
CA ILE A 32 29.07 17.80 2.66
C ILE A 32 29.93 18.75 1.81
N LYS A 33 31.20 18.39 1.60
CA LYS A 33 32.10 19.16 0.72
C LYS A 33 31.45 19.37 -0.66
N LYS A 34 31.57 20.58 -1.22
CA LYS A 34 30.98 20.88 -2.54
C LYS A 34 31.32 19.86 -3.62
N SER A 35 32.57 19.39 -3.67
CA SER A 35 33.01 18.36 -4.62
C SER A 35 32.30 17.04 -4.42
N THR A 36 32.08 16.60 -3.17
CA THR A 36 31.37 15.38 -2.83
C THR A 36 29.89 15.51 -3.20
N ASN A 37 29.28 16.67 -2.93
CA ASN A 37 27.89 16.92 -3.31
C ASN A 37 27.70 16.92 -4.84
N VAL A 38 28.61 17.53 -5.60
CA VAL A 38 28.59 17.49 -7.06
C VAL A 38 28.75 16.05 -7.56
N LEU A 39 29.68 15.27 -6.99
CA LEU A 39 29.86 13.88 -7.36
C LEU A 39 28.58 13.05 -7.13
N PHE A 40 27.94 13.18 -5.95
CA PHE A 40 26.69 12.49 -5.67
C PHE A 40 25.56 12.94 -6.61
N ASN A 41 25.43 14.23 -6.89
CA ASN A 41 24.43 14.74 -7.81
C ASN A 41 24.62 14.18 -9.21
N VAL A 42 25.87 14.11 -9.73
CA VAL A 42 26.17 13.51 -11.03
C VAL A 42 25.81 12.03 -11.04
N ILE A 43 26.24 11.26 -10.04
CA ILE A 43 25.93 9.83 -9.94
C ILE A 43 24.40 9.62 -9.88
N LEU A 44 23.70 10.35 -9.01
CA LEU A 44 22.25 10.23 -8.89
C LEU A 44 21.52 10.65 -10.18
N THR A 45 22.01 11.68 -10.87
CA THR A 45 21.45 12.10 -12.17
C THR A 45 21.60 11.01 -13.21
N ILE A 46 22.80 10.40 -13.30
CA ILE A 46 23.04 9.30 -14.24
C ILE A 46 22.13 8.11 -13.90
N LEU A 47 22.02 7.72 -12.63
CA LEU A 47 21.13 6.62 -12.19
C LEU A 47 19.67 6.94 -12.50
N SER A 48 19.25 8.18 -12.29
CA SER A 48 17.88 8.62 -12.61
C SER A 48 17.61 8.57 -14.12
N LEU A 49 18.56 8.97 -14.95
CA LEU A 49 18.43 8.88 -16.40
C LEU A 49 18.40 7.42 -16.88
N LEU A 50 19.24 6.55 -16.31
CA LEU A 50 19.22 5.13 -16.59
C LEU A 50 17.89 4.47 -16.25
N SER A 51 17.24 4.90 -15.16
CA SER A 51 15.92 4.36 -14.77
C SER A 51 14.78 4.78 -15.70
N VAL A 52 14.96 5.81 -16.55
CA VAL A 52 13.97 6.22 -17.56
C VAL A 52 14.07 5.36 -18.85
N ILE A 53 15.24 4.77 -19.11
CA ILE A 53 15.47 3.98 -20.35
C ILE A 53 14.43 2.85 -20.54
N PRO A 54 14.10 2.02 -19.53
CA PRO A 54 13.08 0.98 -19.69
C PRO A 54 11.71 1.54 -20.11
N PHE A 55 11.32 2.70 -19.58
CA PHE A 55 10.05 3.33 -19.95
C PHE A 55 10.03 3.78 -21.41
N ILE A 56 11.11 4.42 -21.86
CA ILE A 56 11.27 4.80 -23.29
C ILE A 56 11.23 3.54 -24.16
N PHE A 57 11.90 2.47 -23.72
CA PHE A 57 11.94 1.23 -24.47
C PHE A 57 10.54 0.59 -24.60
N VAL A 58 9.74 0.55 -23.53
CA VAL A 58 8.35 0.07 -23.58
C VAL A 58 7.50 0.91 -24.54
N ILE A 59 7.66 2.24 -24.51
CA ILE A 59 6.95 3.14 -25.44
C ILE A 59 7.34 2.82 -26.90
N ILE A 60 8.62 2.64 -27.20
CA ILE A 60 9.08 2.29 -28.54
C ILE A 60 8.49 0.96 -29.00
N ILE A 61 8.51 -0.06 -28.14
CA ILE A 61 7.93 -1.38 -28.43
C ILE A 61 6.44 -1.28 -28.71
N SER A 62 5.69 -0.46 -27.97
CA SER A 62 4.24 -0.32 -28.15
C SER A 62 3.86 0.26 -29.54
N PHE A 63 4.78 0.97 -30.20
CA PHE A 63 4.63 1.46 -31.57
C PHE A 63 5.31 0.58 -32.61
N THR A 64 5.85 -0.58 -32.25
CA THR A 64 6.54 -1.49 -33.17
C THR A 64 5.55 -2.50 -33.75
N ASP A 65 5.73 -2.84 -35.02
CA ASP A 65 4.93 -3.86 -35.71
C ASP A 65 5.18 -5.24 -35.12
N GLU A 66 4.11 -6.01 -34.88
CA GLU A 66 4.16 -7.31 -34.20
C GLU A 66 4.97 -8.36 -34.97
N GLU A 67 4.84 -8.40 -36.33
CA GLU A 67 5.61 -9.32 -37.15
C GLU A 67 7.10 -8.99 -37.12
N ALA A 68 7.43 -7.69 -37.20
CA ALA A 68 8.81 -7.23 -37.09
C ALA A 68 9.42 -7.55 -35.72
N LEU A 69 8.59 -7.45 -34.66
CA LEU A 69 9.00 -7.79 -33.29
C LEU A 69 9.28 -9.28 -33.13
N ALA A 70 8.42 -10.12 -33.71
CA ALA A 70 8.56 -11.58 -33.66
C ALA A 70 9.79 -12.09 -34.45
N MET A 71 10.08 -11.47 -35.60
CA MET A 71 11.23 -11.86 -36.45
C MET A 71 12.56 -11.33 -35.95
N ASN A 72 12.60 -10.07 -35.53
CA ASN A 72 13.86 -9.33 -35.28
C ASN A 72 14.12 -9.07 -33.78
N GLY A 73 13.18 -9.43 -32.92
CA GLY A 73 13.26 -9.19 -31.47
C GLY A 73 13.07 -7.72 -31.09
N TYR A 74 13.30 -7.43 -29.82
CA TYR A 74 13.14 -6.10 -29.26
C TYR A 74 14.32 -5.19 -29.58
N ARG A 75 14.07 -4.03 -30.24
CA ARG A 75 15.09 -3.05 -30.63
C ARG A 75 14.68 -1.64 -30.26
N PHE A 76 15.65 -0.77 -29.98
CA PHE A 76 15.41 0.67 -29.71
C PHE A 76 14.96 1.44 -30.95
N ILE A 77 15.33 0.99 -32.13
CA ILE A 77 14.92 1.58 -33.39
C ILE A 77 14.10 0.53 -34.13
N PRO A 78 12.79 0.70 -34.23
CA PRO A 78 11.91 -0.22 -34.93
C PRO A 78 12.18 -0.19 -36.45
N GLU A 79 12.13 -1.33 -37.08
CA GLU A 79 12.19 -1.40 -38.55
C GLU A 79 10.89 -0.92 -39.21
N LYS A 80 9.77 -1.19 -38.52
CA LYS A 80 8.43 -0.81 -38.97
C LYS A 80 7.62 -0.30 -37.80
N TRP A 81 7.07 0.91 -37.96
CA TRP A 81 6.15 1.49 -36.96
C TRP A 81 4.72 1.07 -37.24
N SER A 82 3.96 0.72 -36.20
CA SER A 82 2.58 0.30 -36.28
C SER A 82 1.78 0.75 -35.07
N LEU A 83 0.50 1.05 -35.29
CA LEU A 83 -0.48 1.33 -34.23
C LEU A 83 -1.36 0.10 -33.93
N TYR A 84 -1.05 -1.05 -34.52
CA TYR A 84 -1.86 -2.25 -34.42
C TYR A 84 -2.12 -2.68 -32.98
N ALA A 85 -1.14 -2.56 -32.09
CA ALA A 85 -1.31 -2.86 -30.67
C ALA A 85 -2.43 -2.00 -30.03
N TYR A 86 -2.51 -0.72 -30.39
CA TYR A 86 -3.54 0.18 -29.90
C TYR A 86 -4.91 -0.10 -30.51
N GLU A 87 -4.97 -0.43 -31.80
CA GLU A 87 -6.21 -0.86 -32.46
C GLU A 87 -6.76 -2.12 -31.83
N TYR A 88 -5.89 -3.09 -31.51
CA TYR A 88 -6.26 -4.30 -30.79
C TYR A 88 -6.81 -4.00 -29.38
N ILE A 89 -6.17 -3.10 -28.63
CA ILE A 89 -6.64 -2.66 -27.32
C ILE A 89 -8.05 -2.05 -27.43
N VAL A 90 -8.28 -1.21 -28.43
CA VAL A 90 -9.61 -0.58 -28.65
C VAL A 90 -10.66 -1.64 -29.04
N SER A 91 -10.31 -2.60 -29.89
CA SER A 91 -11.21 -3.70 -30.28
C SER A 91 -11.57 -4.62 -29.10
N ALA A 92 -10.61 -4.84 -28.18
CA ALA A 92 -10.81 -5.62 -26.95
C ALA A 92 -11.38 -4.77 -25.80
N GLY A 93 -11.78 -3.53 -26.05
CA GLY A 93 -12.09 -2.49 -25.05
C GLY A 93 -13.10 -2.91 -23.99
N GLU A 94 -14.15 -3.67 -24.36
CA GLU A 94 -15.15 -4.14 -23.38
C GLU A 94 -14.54 -5.03 -22.30
N ASN A 95 -13.71 -6.00 -22.69
CA ASN A 95 -13.04 -6.90 -21.74
C ASN A 95 -12.04 -6.13 -20.85
N ILE A 96 -11.33 -5.17 -21.43
CA ILE A 96 -10.38 -4.33 -20.71
C ILE A 96 -11.11 -3.46 -19.68
N LEU A 97 -12.19 -2.79 -20.07
CA LEU A 97 -13.00 -1.97 -19.16
C LEU A 97 -13.59 -2.78 -18.01
N ARG A 98 -14.08 -4.01 -18.30
CA ARG A 98 -14.56 -4.93 -17.27
C ARG A 98 -13.44 -5.32 -16.29
N SER A 99 -12.25 -5.61 -16.80
CA SER A 99 -11.10 -5.95 -15.96
C SER A 99 -10.69 -4.80 -15.06
N TYR A 100 -10.66 -3.56 -15.59
CA TYR A 100 -10.43 -2.36 -14.77
C TYR A 100 -11.49 -2.18 -13.70
N GLY A 101 -12.77 -2.37 -14.05
CA GLY A 101 -13.88 -2.29 -13.08
C GLY A 101 -13.69 -3.27 -11.91
N VAL A 102 -13.32 -4.52 -12.20
CA VAL A 102 -13.03 -5.52 -11.17
C VAL A 102 -11.81 -5.13 -10.34
N THR A 103 -10.72 -4.68 -10.98
CA THR A 103 -9.51 -4.26 -10.29
C THR A 103 -9.77 -3.09 -9.34
N ILE A 104 -10.51 -2.07 -9.79
CA ILE A 104 -10.89 -0.92 -8.94
C ILE A 104 -11.73 -1.40 -7.76
N LEU A 105 -12.74 -2.24 -8.00
CA LEU A 105 -13.62 -2.75 -6.94
C LEU A 105 -12.84 -3.59 -5.92
N VAL A 106 -11.99 -4.51 -6.37
CA VAL A 106 -11.14 -5.34 -5.50
C VAL A 106 -10.18 -4.46 -4.70
N THR A 107 -9.56 -3.47 -5.35
CA THR A 107 -8.62 -2.55 -4.69
C THR A 107 -9.32 -1.73 -3.61
N VAL A 108 -10.45 -1.12 -3.90
CA VAL A 108 -11.19 -0.30 -2.93
C VAL A 108 -11.70 -1.15 -1.76
N VAL A 109 -12.46 -2.20 -2.07
CA VAL A 109 -13.07 -3.06 -1.04
C VAL A 109 -12.00 -3.80 -0.23
N GLY A 110 -10.99 -4.35 -0.92
CA GLY A 110 -9.88 -5.06 -0.27
C GLY A 110 -9.06 -4.15 0.65
N THR A 111 -8.75 -2.93 0.20
CA THR A 111 -8.03 -1.95 1.04
C THR A 111 -8.84 -1.56 2.26
N LEU A 112 -10.14 -1.29 2.13
CA LEU A 112 -10.99 -0.94 3.28
C LEU A 112 -11.09 -2.08 4.29
N ILE A 113 -11.35 -3.31 3.84
CA ILE A 113 -11.40 -4.49 4.71
C ILE A 113 -10.03 -4.74 5.33
N GLY A 114 -8.97 -4.68 4.54
CA GLY A 114 -7.59 -4.88 5.00
C GLY A 114 -7.17 -3.86 6.04
N LEU A 115 -7.49 -2.57 5.86
CA LEU A 115 -7.24 -1.53 6.85
C LEU A 115 -8.02 -1.78 8.14
N LEU A 116 -9.29 -2.16 8.05
CA LEU A 116 -10.11 -2.46 9.22
C LEU A 116 -9.53 -3.64 10.02
N LEU A 117 -9.24 -4.75 9.34
CA LEU A 117 -8.68 -5.95 9.98
C LEU A 117 -7.28 -5.69 10.55
N THR A 118 -6.39 -5.11 9.75
CA THR A 118 -5.03 -4.80 10.19
C THR A 118 -5.03 -3.77 11.33
N GLY A 119 -5.88 -2.74 11.22
CA GLY A 119 -5.99 -1.67 12.23
C GLY A 119 -6.51 -2.17 13.57
N THR A 120 -7.62 -2.91 13.57
CA THR A 120 -8.20 -3.47 14.82
C THR A 120 -7.27 -4.47 15.48
N TYR A 121 -6.65 -5.35 14.67
CA TYR A 121 -5.71 -6.35 15.19
C TYR A 121 -4.43 -5.71 15.75
N ALA A 122 -3.82 -4.78 15.01
CA ALA A 122 -2.64 -4.05 15.45
C ALA A 122 -2.91 -3.20 16.70
N TYR A 123 -4.09 -2.58 16.79
CA TYR A 123 -4.52 -1.83 17.97
C TYR A 123 -4.62 -2.74 19.18
N ALA A 124 -5.33 -3.86 19.10
CA ALA A 124 -5.44 -4.81 20.20
C ALA A 124 -4.06 -5.27 20.70
N LEU A 125 -3.13 -5.60 19.77
CA LEU A 125 -1.77 -6.01 20.12
C LEU A 125 -0.89 -4.86 20.66
N SER A 126 -1.26 -3.60 20.45
CA SER A 126 -0.52 -2.46 20.99
C SER A 126 -0.81 -2.21 22.47
N ARG A 127 -1.99 -2.62 22.95
CA ARG A 127 -2.45 -2.33 24.33
C ARG A 127 -1.87 -3.29 25.36
N LYS A 128 -1.35 -2.74 26.48
CA LYS A 128 -0.79 -3.53 27.58
C LYS A 128 -1.86 -4.33 28.33
N THR A 129 -3.08 -3.83 28.34
CA THR A 129 -4.25 -4.44 29.02
C THR A 129 -4.80 -5.68 28.32
N TYR A 130 -4.42 -5.94 27.07
CA TYR A 130 -4.89 -7.12 26.34
C TYR A 130 -4.15 -8.39 26.78
N ALA A 131 -4.84 -9.28 27.47
CA ALA A 131 -4.26 -10.47 28.10
C ALA A 131 -3.55 -11.41 27.12
N PHE A 132 -4.13 -11.61 25.93
CA PHE A 132 -3.57 -12.52 24.90
C PHE A 132 -2.56 -11.84 23.96
N ARG A 133 -2.13 -10.61 24.24
CA ARG A 133 -1.21 -9.85 23.40
C ARG A 133 0.06 -10.64 23.05
N SER A 134 0.68 -11.28 24.03
CA SER A 134 1.92 -12.02 23.83
C SER A 134 1.74 -13.23 22.92
N PHE A 135 0.66 -13.99 23.12
CA PHE A 135 0.31 -15.14 22.30
C PHE A 135 0.10 -14.75 20.84
N PHE A 136 -0.81 -13.82 20.58
CA PHE A 136 -1.10 -13.39 19.20
C PHE A 136 0.06 -12.67 18.51
N THR A 137 0.93 -11.97 19.27
CA THR A 137 2.17 -11.42 18.70
C THR A 137 3.10 -12.54 18.24
N LYS A 138 3.23 -13.63 19.01
CA LYS A 138 4.04 -14.79 18.60
C LYS A 138 3.44 -15.46 17.37
N VAL A 139 2.12 -15.68 17.33
CA VAL A 139 1.43 -16.26 16.17
C VAL A 139 1.72 -15.45 14.91
N ILE A 140 1.57 -14.12 14.95
CA ILE A 140 1.79 -13.29 13.77
C ILE A 140 3.28 -13.26 13.35
N THR A 141 4.21 -13.34 14.32
CA THR A 141 5.63 -13.44 14.02
C THR A 141 5.97 -14.77 13.36
N VAL A 142 5.38 -15.87 13.81
CA VAL A 142 5.56 -17.19 13.20
C VAL A 142 5.00 -17.18 11.77
N THR A 143 3.81 -16.66 11.54
CA THR A 143 3.23 -16.57 10.19
C THR A 143 4.00 -15.62 9.25
N MET A 144 4.76 -14.67 9.80
CA MET A 144 5.67 -13.84 9.01
C MET A 144 6.93 -14.60 8.55
N LEU A 145 7.44 -15.49 9.40
CA LEU A 145 8.67 -16.24 9.13
C LEU A 145 8.42 -17.51 8.34
N PHE A 146 7.27 -18.12 8.47
CA PHE A 146 6.90 -19.39 7.83
C PHE A 146 5.73 -19.16 6.86
N SER A 147 5.96 -19.45 5.58
CA SER A 147 4.93 -19.45 4.55
C SER A 147 4.56 -20.88 4.19
N GLY A 148 3.27 -21.16 4.07
CA GLY A 148 2.77 -22.45 3.58
C GLY A 148 3.07 -22.69 2.09
N GLY A 149 3.51 -21.67 1.39
CA GLY A 149 3.80 -21.72 -0.04
C GLY A 149 2.53 -21.64 -0.93
N MET A 150 2.76 -21.57 -2.22
CA MET A 150 1.72 -21.35 -3.22
C MET A 150 0.68 -22.50 -3.26
N ILE A 151 1.14 -23.75 -3.19
CA ILE A 151 0.27 -24.93 -3.30
C ILE A 151 -0.69 -24.99 -2.12
N ALA A 152 -0.20 -24.78 -0.89
CA ALA A 152 -1.03 -24.77 0.30
C ALA A 152 -2.09 -23.66 0.25
N ASN A 153 -1.70 -22.45 -0.14
CA ASN A 153 -2.63 -21.33 -0.32
C ASN A 153 -3.69 -21.64 -1.36
N TYR A 154 -3.31 -22.24 -2.52
CA TYR A 154 -4.25 -22.64 -3.55
C TYR A 154 -5.26 -23.66 -3.04
N LEU A 155 -4.81 -24.70 -2.33
CA LEU A 155 -5.69 -25.73 -1.78
C LEU A 155 -6.66 -25.17 -0.73
N VAL A 156 -6.17 -24.31 0.14
CA VAL A 156 -7.03 -23.65 1.14
C VAL A 156 -8.11 -22.81 0.46
N MET A 157 -7.74 -21.97 -0.50
CA MET A 157 -8.68 -21.09 -1.18
C MET A 157 -9.70 -21.85 -2.03
N THR A 158 -9.26 -22.92 -2.73
CA THR A 158 -10.12 -23.62 -3.71
C THR A 158 -10.85 -24.82 -3.14
N LYS A 159 -10.25 -25.55 -2.18
CA LYS A 159 -10.83 -26.79 -1.62
C LYS A 159 -11.45 -26.60 -0.23
N VAL A 160 -10.81 -25.79 0.63
CA VAL A 160 -11.32 -25.58 1.98
C VAL A 160 -12.36 -24.46 2.00
N LEU A 161 -12.02 -23.29 1.46
CA LEU A 161 -12.91 -22.12 1.43
C LEU A 161 -13.86 -22.11 0.23
N MET A 162 -13.62 -22.94 -0.79
CA MET A 162 -14.43 -23.05 -2.02
C MET A 162 -14.67 -21.71 -2.73
N LEU A 163 -13.65 -20.82 -2.73
CA LEU A 163 -13.77 -19.45 -3.23
C LEU A 163 -13.31 -19.28 -4.69
N LYS A 164 -13.01 -20.39 -5.41
CA LYS A 164 -12.62 -20.31 -6.83
C LYS A 164 -13.67 -19.56 -7.65
N ASN A 165 -13.24 -18.71 -8.57
CA ASN A 165 -14.10 -17.87 -9.40
C ASN A 165 -15.03 -16.93 -8.61
N THR A 166 -14.52 -16.38 -7.49
CA THR A 166 -15.23 -15.36 -6.70
C THR A 166 -14.32 -14.16 -6.43
N ILE A 167 -14.94 -12.99 -6.17
CA ILE A 167 -14.20 -11.78 -5.78
C ILE A 167 -13.43 -11.97 -4.46
N TRP A 168 -13.94 -12.80 -3.58
CA TRP A 168 -13.31 -13.09 -2.29
C TRP A 168 -11.96 -13.80 -2.43
N ALA A 169 -11.79 -14.59 -3.52
CA ALA A 169 -10.52 -15.20 -3.84
C ALA A 169 -9.42 -14.18 -4.16
N LEU A 170 -9.79 -12.98 -4.63
CA LEU A 170 -8.86 -11.88 -4.88
C LEU A 170 -8.66 -11.00 -3.64
N ILE A 171 -9.67 -10.87 -2.78
CA ILE A 171 -9.61 -9.99 -1.63
C ILE A 171 -8.90 -10.64 -0.43
N LEU A 172 -9.29 -11.87 -0.05
CA LEU A 172 -8.86 -12.47 1.21
C LEU A 172 -7.36 -12.73 1.31
N PRO A 173 -6.63 -13.19 0.25
CA PRO A 173 -5.21 -13.47 0.37
C PRO A 173 -4.36 -12.25 0.76
N LEU A 174 -4.76 -11.05 0.36
CA LEU A 174 -4.02 -9.82 0.56
C LEU A 174 -4.58 -8.95 1.70
N CYS A 175 -5.77 -9.26 2.24
CA CYS A 175 -6.45 -8.39 3.22
C CYS A 175 -5.68 -8.23 4.54
N MET A 176 -4.83 -9.17 4.92
CA MET A 176 -4.03 -9.08 6.14
C MET A 176 -2.62 -9.60 5.92
N ASN A 177 -1.64 -8.72 6.08
CA ASN A 177 -0.23 -9.07 6.03
C ASN A 177 0.40 -8.90 7.41
N SER A 178 1.15 -9.92 7.87
CA SER A 178 1.78 -9.93 9.20
C SER A 178 2.75 -8.78 9.41
N PHE A 179 3.50 -8.39 8.38
CA PHE A 179 4.41 -7.25 8.42
C PHE A 179 3.65 -5.95 8.68
N ASN A 180 2.56 -5.71 7.93
CA ASN A 180 1.72 -4.52 8.09
C ASN A 180 1.14 -4.40 9.50
N VAL A 181 0.72 -5.53 10.09
CA VAL A 181 0.22 -5.56 11.47
C VAL A 181 1.32 -5.16 12.47
N ILE A 182 2.54 -5.68 12.31
CA ILE A 182 3.67 -5.36 13.22
C ILE A 182 4.06 -3.88 13.10
N VAL A 183 4.13 -3.35 11.87
CA VAL A 183 4.43 -1.94 11.62
C VAL A 183 3.38 -1.05 12.28
N LEU A 184 2.11 -1.31 12.01
CA LEU A 184 1.01 -0.51 12.52
C LEU A 184 0.87 -0.63 14.06
N ARG A 185 1.09 -1.82 14.62
CA ARG A 185 1.17 -2.02 16.07
C ARG A 185 2.26 -1.16 16.70
N THR A 186 3.44 -1.13 16.08
CA THR A 186 4.56 -0.31 16.57
C THR A 186 4.20 1.16 16.51
N PHE A 187 3.60 1.61 15.41
CA PHE A 187 3.11 2.98 15.25
C PHE A 187 2.08 3.34 16.34
N PHE A 188 1.06 2.52 16.60
CA PHE A 188 0.10 2.75 17.67
C PHE A 188 0.76 2.85 19.04
N LYS A 189 1.78 2.04 19.30
CA LYS A 189 2.49 2.04 20.59
C LYS A 189 3.33 3.31 20.79
N THR A 190 3.91 3.88 19.73
CA THR A 190 4.78 5.05 19.82
C THR A 190 4.02 6.37 19.69
N SER A 191 2.96 6.40 18.89
CA SER A 191 2.23 7.63 18.55
C SER A 191 1.02 7.90 19.45
N ILE A 192 0.54 6.91 20.21
CA ILE A 192 -0.64 7.06 21.06
C ILE A 192 -0.24 6.84 22.52
N PRO A 193 -0.09 7.92 23.32
CA PRO A 193 0.23 7.82 24.74
C PRO A 193 -0.84 7.03 25.53
N ASP A 194 -0.39 6.18 26.45
CA ASP A 194 -1.31 5.41 27.31
C ASP A 194 -2.23 6.34 28.13
N SER A 195 -1.74 7.53 28.53
CA SER A 195 -2.53 8.53 29.26
C SER A 195 -3.77 9.02 28.54
N VAL A 196 -3.72 9.17 27.19
CA VAL A 196 -4.89 9.57 26.39
C VAL A 196 -5.96 8.47 26.41
N VAL A 197 -5.53 7.21 26.34
CA VAL A 197 -6.41 6.04 26.39
C VAL A 197 -7.05 5.90 27.78
N GLU A 198 -6.27 6.09 28.85
CA GLU A 198 -6.73 6.01 30.24
C GLU A 198 -7.73 7.11 30.55
N SER A 199 -7.43 8.38 30.19
CA SER A 199 -8.36 9.50 30.37
C SER A 199 -9.70 9.25 29.68
N ALA A 200 -9.67 8.79 28.42
CA ALA A 200 -10.90 8.51 27.69
C ALA A 200 -11.71 7.35 28.31
N LYS A 201 -11.05 6.38 28.95
CA LYS A 201 -11.73 5.31 29.70
C LYS A 201 -12.36 5.81 30.99
N ILE A 202 -11.68 6.73 31.69
CA ILE A 202 -12.24 7.40 32.88
C ILE A 202 -13.50 8.19 32.50
N ASP A 203 -13.50 8.84 31.31
CA ASP A 203 -14.65 9.55 30.75
C ASP A 203 -15.76 8.61 30.24
N GLY A 204 -15.65 7.30 30.44
CA GLY A 204 -16.66 6.31 30.07
C GLY A 204 -16.70 5.96 28.58
N ALA A 205 -15.63 6.21 27.84
CA ALA A 205 -15.56 5.82 26.43
C ALA A 205 -15.47 4.29 26.29
N SER A 206 -16.36 3.71 25.48
CA SER A 206 -16.25 2.29 25.10
C SER A 206 -15.05 2.07 24.19
N GLU A 207 -14.53 0.83 24.11
CA GLU A 207 -13.37 0.48 23.27
C GLU A 207 -13.57 0.85 21.78
N TRP A 208 -14.79 0.69 21.25
CA TRP A 208 -15.14 1.10 19.89
C TRP A 208 -15.11 2.62 19.71
N LYS A 209 -15.67 3.38 20.66
CA LYS A 209 -15.64 4.84 20.63
C LYS A 209 -14.21 5.36 20.72
N LEU A 210 -13.40 4.76 21.60
CA LEU A 210 -11.99 5.04 21.73
C LEU A 210 -11.24 4.77 20.42
N PHE A 211 -11.43 3.61 19.82
CA PHE A 211 -10.77 3.22 18.58
C PHE A 211 -11.11 4.16 17.42
N PHE A 212 -12.39 4.35 17.12
CA PHE A 212 -12.80 5.13 15.95
C PHE A 212 -12.67 6.65 16.12
N ARG A 213 -12.89 7.20 17.32
CA ARG A 213 -12.90 8.65 17.55
C ARG A 213 -11.58 9.23 18.05
N ILE A 214 -10.72 8.43 18.64
CA ILE A 214 -9.46 8.91 19.24
C ILE A 214 -8.26 8.26 18.51
N VAL A 215 -8.23 6.94 18.49
CA VAL A 215 -7.07 6.19 17.99
C VAL A 215 -6.88 6.37 16.49
N ILE A 216 -7.92 6.16 15.68
CA ILE A 216 -7.84 6.31 14.21
C ILE A 216 -7.38 7.71 13.80
N PRO A 217 -7.98 8.82 14.28
CA PRO A 217 -7.51 10.16 13.92
C PRO A 217 -6.05 10.42 14.27
N MET A 218 -5.60 9.99 15.45
CA MET A 218 -4.20 10.15 15.87
C MET A 218 -3.24 9.27 15.06
N ALA A 219 -3.71 8.14 14.57
CA ALA A 219 -2.92 7.18 13.81
C ALA A 219 -3.04 7.34 12.28
N MET A 220 -3.69 8.40 11.81
CA MET A 220 -3.93 8.62 10.38
C MET A 220 -2.68 8.47 9.50
N PRO A 221 -1.48 9.01 9.87
CA PRO A 221 -0.29 8.82 9.06
C PRO A 221 0.13 7.35 8.90
N GLY A 222 0.06 6.57 9.99
CA GLY A 222 0.35 5.13 9.96
C GLY A 222 -0.68 4.34 9.15
N LEU A 223 -1.96 4.65 9.33
CA LEU A 223 -3.05 4.02 8.56
C LEU A 223 -2.97 4.37 7.07
N ALA A 224 -2.63 5.61 6.72
CA ALA A 224 -2.44 6.02 5.33
C ALA A 224 -1.28 5.24 4.67
N THR A 225 -0.18 5.03 5.39
CA THR A 225 0.95 4.23 4.89
C THR A 225 0.55 2.78 4.63
N ILE A 226 -0.15 2.14 5.58
CA ILE A 226 -0.63 0.76 5.39
C ILE A 226 -1.70 0.71 4.29
N GLY A 227 -2.58 1.71 4.22
CA GLY A 227 -3.56 1.84 3.15
C GLY A 227 -2.91 1.91 1.77
N LEU A 228 -1.83 2.68 1.63
CA LEU A 228 -1.06 2.74 0.40
C LEU A 228 -0.46 1.37 0.03
N PHE A 229 0.14 0.66 1.00
CA PHE A 229 0.71 -0.68 0.75
C PHE A 229 -0.36 -1.67 0.30
N LEU A 230 -1.53 -1.68 0.94
CA LEU A 230 -2.65 -2.53 0.55
C LEU A 230 -3.17 -2.15 -0.84
N THR A 231 -3.38 -0.86 -1.10
CA THR A 231 -3.86 -0.37 -2.41
C THR A 231 -2.93 -0.78 -3.54
N LEU A 232 -1.61 -0.57 -3.37
CA LEU A 232 -0.62 -0.98 -4.36
C LEU A 232 -0.54 -2.51 -4.49
N GLY A 233 -0.70 -3.24 -3.39
CA GLY A 233 -0.76 -4.70 -3.40
C GLY A 233 -1.92 -5.23 -4.23
N TYR A 234 -3.13 -4.73 -4.02
CA TYR A 234 -4.30 -5.12 -4.79
C TYR A 234 -4.26 -4.67 -6.25
N TRP A 235 -3.82 -3.42 -6.48
CA TRP A 235 -3.74 -2.86 -7.84
C TRP A 235 -2.81 -3.63 -8.75
N ASN A 236 -1.68 -4.11 -8.22
CA ASN A 236 -0.67 -4.85 -8.97
C ASN A 236 -0.85 -6.38 -8.91
N ASP A 237 -1.93 -6.88 -8.30
CA ASP A 237 -2.13 -8.31 -8.13
C ASP A 237 -2.71 -8.97 -9.38
N TRP A 238 -1.83 -9.44 -10.23
CA TRP A 238 -2.17 -10.27 -11.37
C TRP A 238 -2.13 -11.77 -11.05
N PHE A 239 -1.33 -12.14 -10.02
CA PHE A 239 -1.03 -13.54 -9.75
C PHE A 239 -2.22 -14.30 -9.13
N ASN A 240 -2.90 -13.70 -8.12
CA ASN A 240 -4.09 -14.32 -7.55
C ASN A 240 -5.23 -14.38 -8.56
N ALA A 241 -5.33 -13.40 -9.47
CA ALA A 241 -6.29 -13.45 -10.56
C ALA A 241 -6.01 -14.65 -11.49
N LEU A 242 -4.75 -14.87 -11.89
CA LEU A 242 -4.34 -16.01 -12.70
C LEU A 242 -4.60 -17.35 -12.01
N MET A 243 -4.37 -17.43 -10.70
CA MET A 243 -4.50 -18.68 -9.94
C MET A 243 -5.94 -19.07 -9.63
N TYR A 244 -6.81 -18.11 -9.35
CA TYR A 244 -8.14 -18.38 -8.79
C TYR A 244 -9.30 -18.14 -9.78
N LEU A 245 -9.06 -17.40 -10.87
CA LEU A 245 -10.09 -17.09 -11.85
C LEU A 245 -9.86 -17.86 -13.15
N GLU A 246 -10.92 -18.46 -13.70
CA GLU A 246 -10.90 -19.04 -15.05
C GLU A 246 -11.11 -17.97 -16.12
N SER A 247 -11.94 -16.98 -15.84
CA SER A 247 -12.09 -15.78 -16.65
C SER A 247 -12.65 -14.61 -15.86
N VAL A 248 -12.28 -13.40 -16.23
CA VAL A 248 -12.82 -12.16 -15.64
C VAL A 248 -14.31 -12.03 -15.97
N TRP A 249 -14.76 -12.56 -17.10
CA TRP A 249 -16.16 -12.52 -17.53
C TRP A 249 -17.08 -13.28 -16.56
N ILE A 250 -16.70 -14.48 -16.11
CA ILE A 250 -17.47 -15.27 -15.12
C ILE A 250 -17.58 -14.49 -13.81
N LEU A 251 -16.50 -13.80 -13.39
CA LEU A 251 -16.50 -13.02 -12.17
C LEU A 251 -17.44 -11.80 -12.28
N THR A 252 -17.37 -11.06 -13.39
CA THR A 252 -18.22 -9.88 -13.61
C THR A 252 -19.68 -10.24 -13.70
N GLU A 253 -20.03 -11.35 -14.36
CA GLU A 253 -21.40 -11.83 -14.40
C GLU A 253 -21.94 -12.17 -13.00
N LYS A 254 -21.15 -12.85 -12.16
CA LYS A 254 -21.53 -13.13 -10.77
C LYS A 254 -21.70 -11.85 -9.93
N ILE A 255 -20.81 -10.87 -10.07
CA ILE A 255 -20.93 -9.59 -9.38
C ILE A 255 -22.18 -8.83 -9.85
N PHE A 256 -22.42 -8.80 -11.14
CA PHE A 256 -23.62 -8.15 -11.70
C PHE A 256 -24.91 -8.82 -11.19
N ARG A 257 -24.96 -10.15 -11.11
CA ARG A 257 -26.12 -10.86 -10.54
C ARG A 257 -26.36 -10.53 -9.08
N ILE A 258 -25.29 -10.36 -8.29
CA ILE A 258 -25.38 -10.01 -6.86
C ILE A 258 -25.88 -8.56 -6.69
N LEU A 259 -25.33 -7.63 -7.46
CA LEU A 259 -25.67 -6.20 -7.35
C LEU A 259 -27.00 -5.84 -7.97
N TRP A 260 -27.46 -6.62 -8.97
CA TRP A 260 -28.66 -6.31 -9.76
C TRP A 260 -29.75 -7.39 -9.62
N ASN A 261 -30.10 -7.72 -8.40
CA ASN A 261 -31.13 -8.70 -8.11
C ASN A 261 -32.53 -8.16 -8.44
N GLY A 262 -32.83 -7.87 -9.71
CA GLY A 262 -34.13 -7.34 -10.12
C GLY A 262 -34.34 -7.06 -11.60
N ASN A 263 -33.37 -7.22 -12.49
CA ASN A 263 -33.60 -6.93 -13.90
C ASN A 263 -33.12 -8.06 -14.84
N PRO A 264 -34.02 -8.59 -15.74
CA PRO A 264 -33.72 -9.73 -16.59
C PRO A 264 -32.96 -9.32 -17.87
N TRP A 265 -31.85 -8.63 -17.76
CA TRP A 265 -30.90 -8.61 -18.86
C TRP A 265 -30.11 -9.93 -18.81
N ARG A 266 -30.60 -10.92 -19.53
CA ARG A 266 -29.86 -12.13 -19.88
C ARG A 266 -28.85 -11.81 -20.97
N PRO A 267 -27.55 -11.75 -20.72
CA PRO A 267 -26.54 -11.99 -21.75
C PRO A 267 -26.45 -13.52 -21.90
N GLY A 268 -27.30 -14.09 -22.71
CA GLY A 268 -27.37 -15.53 -22.88
C GLY A 268 -28.25 -15.98 -24.05
N THR A 269 -28.67 -15.06 -24.90
CA THR A 269 -29.44 -15.34 -26.10
C THR A 269 -28.95 -14.60 -27.33
N MET A 270 -27.66 -14.37 -27.45
CA MET A 270 -27.01 -14.12 -28.74
C MET A 270 -25.70 -14.90 -28.78
N TRP A 271 -25.76 -15.94 -29.53
CA TRP A 271 -24.81 -16.83 -30.20
C TRP A 271 -23.32 -16.53 -30.04
#